data_62de9a12f37ae1cd71a4c42683df4679
#
_entry.id   62de9a12f37ae1cd71a4c42683df4679
#
_cell.length_a   1.000
_cell.length_b   1.000
_cell.length_c   1.000
_cell.angle_alpha   90.00
_cell.angle_beta   90.00
_cell.angle_gamma   90.00
#
_symmetry.space_group_name_H-M   'P 1'
#
loop_
_entity.id
_entity.type
_entity.pdbx_description
1 polymer ?
#
loop_
_entity_poly.entity_id
_entity_poly.type
_entity_poly.pdbx_seq_one_letter_code
_entity_poly.pdbx_strand_id
1 'polypeptide(L)'
;MNRRGVWAVMLVLALLLVMPNAWGQRPPETHPLSATQNIVMTWDRSAMPGDMSIWLPEFVLGYSVDRSLKYGQLHLTCASSSDSATGACPTSGISAIGDGAGLISVQARERRSGMTTNISVRGWINRAMDTRVCGTYWLSPIRPPWIAVGDACGGDPTVGTRVGLVLPENELSRLVAGHWDAVLVMTLHDEPDGGSVATYRFNFDFTITDRNAVSIYFPAFHNVSPLVQLNAAYDPIGQTVGGRTVLEMCLYDGLGSQAQYLGVTVRDRGGHPPGPSGYSLWHTDGGTDDTRRLDYTVSLAHSGATVRMPNGVEQQLHGIDSAQLRLVILPGMSQPVYCVPTPITFDIPRVPISTQQAGTYFGELQVELRVPTTTP
;
A
#
# COMPACT_ATOMS: atom_id res chain seq x y z
N MET A 1 55.28 26.28 25.97
CA MET A 1 54.57 26.05 24.70
C MET A 1 55.56 25.53 23.67
N ASN A 2 55.42 24.27 23.25
CA ASN A 2 56.40 23.59 22.42
C ASN A 2 56.31 24.06 20.97
N ARG A 3 57.45 24.55 20.41
CA ARG A 3 57.55 25.03 19.02
C ARG A 3 56.97 24.04 17.97
N ARG A 4 56.97 22.75 18.26
CA ARG A 4 56.36 21.72 17.38
C ARG A 4 54.85 21.78 17.30
N GLY A 5 54.15 22.25 18.34
CA GLY A 5 52.67 22.40 18.34
C GLY A 5 52.23 23.59 17.50
N VAL A 6 52.98 24.67 17.47
CA VAL A 6 52.62 25.87 16.67
C VAL A 6 52.74 25.60 15.17
N TRP A 7 53.77 24.83 14.76
CA TRP A 7 53.92 24.43 13.35
C TRP A 7 52.83 23.48 12.86
N ALA A 8 52.38 22.55 13.73
CA ALA A 8 51.27 21.65 13.38
C ALA A 8 49.92 22.39 13.22
N VAL A 9 49.65 23.38 14.10
CA VAL A 9 48.45 24.22 14.01
C VAL A 9 48.49 25.14 12.78
N MET A 10 49.64 25.71 12.44
CA MET A 10 49.77 26.51 11.21
C MET A 10 49.66 25.69 9.95
N LEU A 11 50.13 24.44 9.92
CA LEU A 11 49.93 23.53 8.76
C LEU A 11 48.50 23.12 8.57
N VAL A 12 47.73 22.85 9.65
CA VAL A 12 46.30 22.54 9.59
C VAL A 12 45.50 23.78 9.18
N LEU A 13 45.83 24.98 9.67
CA LEU A 13 45.20 26.23 9.22
C LEU A 13 45.48 26.53 7.74
N ALA A 14 46.72 26.28 7.26
CA ALA A 14 47.04 26.45 5.85
C ALA A 14 46.33 25.44 4.94
N LEU A 15 46.11 24.22 5.39
CA LEU A 15 45.31 23.23 4.64
C LEU A 15 43.81 23.59 4.59
N LEU A 16 43.27 24.27 5.62
CA LEU A 16 41.87 24.76 5.62
C LEU A 16 41.66 25.99 4.73
N LEU A 17 42.74 26.76 4.42
CA LEU A 17 42.67 27.92 3.51
C LEU A 17 42.84 27.55 2.03
N VAL A 18 43.17 26.30 1.71
CA VAL A 18 43.25 25.75 0.34
C VAL A 18 42.04 24.86 0.03
N MET A 19 40.88 25.10 0.66
CA MET A 19 39.65 24.56 0.12
C MET A 19 39.42 25.26 -1.22
N PRO A 20 39.50 24.54 -2.37
CA PRO A 20 39.08 25.15 -3.62
C PRO A 20 37.65 25.59 -3.40
N ASN A 21 37.36 26.89 -3.60
CA ASN A 21 36.00 27.36 -3.72
C ASN A 21 35.31 26.39 -4.66
N ALA A 22 34.31 25.66 -4.18
CA ALA A 22 33.51 24.78 -5.01
C ALA A 22 32.68 25.67 -5.94
N TRP A 23 33.36 26.25 -6.90
CA TRP A 23 32.77 27.02 -8.00
C TRP A 23 31.99 25.96 -8.79
N GLY A 24 30.67 26.09 -8.85
CA GLY A 24 29.86 25.16 -9.58
C GLY A 24 30.49 24.79 -10.90
N GLN A 25 30.97 23.55 -11.01
CA GLN A 25 31.63 23.08 -12.22
C GLN A 25 30.60 23.03 -13.37
N ARG A 26 31.09 23.30 -14.58
CA ARG A 26 30.30 23.10 -15.77
C ARG A 26 29.78 21.65 -15.80
N PRO A 27 28.48 21.42 -16.10
CA PRO A 27 28.00 20.07 -16.25
C PRO A 27 28.84 19.30 -17.28
N PRO A 28 29.16 18.02 -17.03
CA PRO A 28 29.86 17.19 -18.00
C PRO A 28 28.99 16.98 -19.23
N GLU A 29 29.63 16.82 -20.38
CA GLU A 29 28.93 16.46 -21.61
C GLU A 29 28.19 15.14 -21.39
N THR A 30 26.90 15.14 -21.70
CA THR A 30 26.00 14.01 -21.43
C THR A 30 25.06 13.85 -22.64
N HIS A 31 24.96 12.64 -23.13
CA HIS A 31 24.08 12.31 -24.25
C HIS A 31 22.91 11.46 -23.75
N PRO A 32 21.68 11.62 -24.31
CA PRO A 32 20.53 10.80 -23.97
C PRO A 32 20.80 9.33 -24.20
N LEU A 33 20.40 8.50 -23.23
CA LEU A 33 20.50 7.04 -23.32
C LEU A 33 19.25 6.43 -22.71
N SER A 34 18.61 5.52 -23.45
CA SER A 34 17.45 4.77 -22.94
C SER A 34 17.83 3.94 -21.72
N ALA A 35 16.95 3.90 -20.74
CA ALA A 35 17.18 3.17 -19.49
C ALA A 35 15.89 2.53 -18.96
N THR A 36 16.07 1.40 -18.26
CA THR A 36 15.02 0.77 -17.45
C THR A 36 15.47 0.74 -16.01
N GLN A 37 14.59 1.18 -15.12
CA GLN A 37 14.83 1.18 -13.68
C GLN A 37 13.75 0.35 -12.99
N ASN A 38 14.16 -0.55 -12.10
CA ASN A 38 13.26 -1.30 -11.23
C ASN A 38 13.29 -0.66 -9.84
N ILE A 39 12.12 -0.30 -9.34
CA ILE A 39 11.92 0.38 -8.06
C ILE A 39 11.15 -0.56 -7.15
N VAL A 40 11.88 -1.21 -6.25
CA VAL A 40 11.34 -2.19 -5.30
C VAL A 40 11.32 -1.56 -3.92
N MET A 41 10.16 -1.50 -3.29
CA MET A 41 10.01 -0.96 -1.94
C MET A 41 9.06 -1.81 -1.10
N THR A 42 9.36 -1.85 0.20
CA THR A 42 8.50 -2.50 1.20
C THR A 42 8.30 -1.55 2.38
N TRP A 43 7.05 -1.38 2.81
CA TRP A 43 6.74 -0.57 4.01
C TRP A 43 5.47 -1.06 4.71
N ASP A 44 5.33 -0.65 5.97
CA ASP A 44 4.09 -0.79 6.72
C ASP A 44 3.32 0.53 6.70
N ARG A 45 2.00 0.50 6.62
CA ARG A 45 1.17 1.71 6.60
C ARG A 45 1.28 2.56 7.87
N SER A 46 1.74 1.99 8.98
CA SER A 46 2.05 2.74 10.20
C SER A 46 3.39 3.50 10.14
N ALA A 47 4.22 3.21 9.14
CA ALA A 47 5.53 3.85 8.93
C ALA A 47 5.70 4.18 7.44
N MET A 48 4.86 5.10 6.95
CA MET A 48 4.88 5.54 5.55
C MET A 48 6.23 6.10 5.16
N PRO A 49 6.76 5.74 3.97
CA PRO A 49 7.89 6.46 3.41
C PRO A 49 7.46 7.89 3.08
N GLY A 50 8.38 8.84 3.17
CA GLY A 50 8.17 10.19 2.64
C GLY A 50 8.10 10.21 1.11
N ASP A 51 8.18 11.40 0.53
CA ASP A 51 8.25 11.57 -0.93
C ASP A 51 9.37 10.71 -1.52
N MET A 52 9.02 9.85 -2.48
CA MET A 52 9.96 8.93 -3.11
C MET A 52 10.52 9.53 -4.40
N SER A 53 11.83 9.79 -4.44
CA SER A 53 12.51 10.17 -5.67
C SER A 53 12.64 8.94 -6.59
N ILE A 54 11.87 8.93 -7.67
CA ILE A 54 11.92 7.91 -8.72
C ILE A 54 13.20 8.07 -9.52
N TRP A 55 13.49 9.30 -9.88
CA TRP A 55 14.71 9.71 -10.56
C TRP A 55 15.40 10.72 -9.65
N LEU A 56 16.66 10.46 -9.36
CA LEU A 56 17.41 11.37 -8.49
C LEU A 56 17.20 12.81 -8.97
N PRO A 57 16.89 13.74 -8.05
CA PRO A 57 16.85 15.15 -8.39
C PRO A 57 18.13 15.47 -9.15
N GLU A 58 17.97 16.11 -10.33
CA GLU A 58 19.12 16.50 -11.14
C GLU A 58 19.69 15.41 -12.09
N PHE A 59 18.91 14.38 -12.44
CA PHE A 59 19.32 13.46 -13.50
C PHE A 59 19.42 14.22 -14.84
N VAL A 60 20.64 14.28 -15.41
CA VAL A 60 20.91 14.99 -16.64
C VAL A 60 20.47 14.13 -17.82
N LEU A 61 19.43 14.58 -18.55
CA LEU A 61 18.95 13.94 -19.77
C LEU A 61 19.91 14.15 -20.95
N GLY A 62 20.47 15.35 -21.04
CA GLY A 62 21.46 15.70 -22.04
C GLY A 62 22.06 17.06 -21.73
N TYR A 63 23.35 17.23 -22.00
CA TYR A 63 24.09 18.48 -21.91
C TYR A 63 25.22 18.49 -22.93
N SER A 64 25.28 19.48 -23.78
CA SER A 64 26.39 19.70 -24.71
C SER A 64 26.45 21.17 -25.12
N VAL A 65 27.65 21.68 -25.30
CA VAL A 65 27.86 23.03 -25.86
C VAL A 65 27.62 23.10 -27.36
N ASP A 66 27.55 21.95 -28.01
CA ASP A 66 27.13 21.85 -29.40
C ASP A 66 25.62 22.10 -29.49
N ARG A 67 25.26 23.31 -29.87
CA ARG A 67 23.88 23.77 -29.98
C ARG A 67 23.08 23.04 -31.07
N SER A 68 23.76 22.35 -32.01
CA SER A 68 23.09 21.57 -33.04
C SER A 68 22.35 20.34 -32.46
N LEU A 69 22.77 19.86 -31.27
CA LEU A 69 22.14 18.75 -30.56
C LEU A 69 20.85 19.13 -29.83
N LYS A 70 20.53 20.41 -29.71
CA LYS A 70 19.25 20.95 -29.15
C LYS A 70 18.92 20.44 -27.73
N TYR A 71 19.91 20.03 -26.93
CA TYR A 71 19.69 19.47 -25.59
C TYR A 71 19.04 20.43 -24.59
N GLY A 72 19.03 21.73 -24.89
CA GLY A 72 18.24 22.72 -24.15
C GLY A 72 16.72 22.65 -24.39
N GLN A 73 16.24 21.82 -25.30
CA GLN A 73 14.83 21.65 -25.66
C GLN A 73 14.33 20.22 -25.36
N LEU A 74 15.18 19.37 -24.82
CA LEU A 74 14.80 17.99 -24.47
C LEU A 74 13.58 17.98 -23.56
N HIS A 75 12.60 17.15 -23.89
CA HIS A 75 11.35 17.04 -23.14
C HIS A 75 10.84 15.59 -23.17
N LEU A 76 10.04 15.25 -22.18
CA LEU A 76 9.51 13.91 -21.96
C LEU A 76 8.00 13.90 -22.21
N THR A 77 7.53 12.91 -22.94
CA THR A 77 6.10 12.70 -23.23
C THR A 77 5.68 11.29 -22.83
N CYS A 78 4.38 11.06 -22.71
CA CYS A 78 3.78 9.76 -22.53
C CYS A 78 3.28 9.18 -23.85
N ALA A 79 3.01 7.87 -23.89
CA ALA A 79 2.37 7.21 -25.03
C ALA A 79 0.88 7.56 -25.16
N SER A 80 0.23 7.94 -24.06
CA SER A 80 -1.18 8.34 -24.02
C SER A 80 -1.38 9.53 -23.07
N SER A 81 -2.36 10.37 -23.39
CA SER A 81 -2.77 11.45 -22.49
C SER A 81 -3.89 11.05 -21.52
N SER A 82 -4.51 9.87 -21.69
CA SER A 82 -5.65 9.40 -20.91
C SER A 82 -5.49 7.98 -20.35
N ASP A 83 -4.74 7.11 -21.04
CA ASP A 83 -4.47 5.75 -20.54
C ASP A 83 -3.27 5.77 -19.60
N SER A 84 -3.53 5.49 -18.32
CA SER A 84 -2.51 5.47 -17.26
C SER A 84 -1.78 4.14 -17.09
N ALA A 85 -2.08 3.12 -17.91
CA ALA A 85 -1.45 1.79 -17.79
C ALA A 85 0.08 1.83 -17.87
N THR A 86 0.63 2.76 -18.66
CA THR A 86 2.07 3.01 -18.76
C THR A 86 2.44 4.48 -18.52
N GLY A 87 1.55 5.23 -17.91
CA GLY A 87 1.68 6.66 -17.64
C GLY A 87 0.87 7.51 -18.62
N ALA A 88 0.01 8.38 -18.07
CA ALA A 88 -0.78 9.35 -18.86
C ALA A 88 -0.28 10.77 -18.59
N CYS A 89 0.19 11.41 -19.65
CA CYS A 89 0.61 12.80 -19.70
C CYS A 89 0.56 13.28 -21.17
N PRO A 90 0.86 14.55 -21.51
CA PRO A 90 0.89 14.99 -22.92
C PRO A 90 1.74 14.08 -23.81
N THR A 91 1.22 13.79 -25.01
CA THR A 91 1.83 12.88 -26.01
C THR A 91 2.74 13.59 -27.00
N SER A 92 2.77 14.92 -26.95
CA SER A 92 3.65 15.76 -27.77
C SER A 92 4.24 16.89 -26.93
N GLY A 93 5.33 17.46 -27.41
CA GLY A 93 5.96 18.60 -26.80
C GLY A 93 5.07 19.86 -26.84
N ILE A 94 5.05 20.62 -25.74
CA ILE A 94 4.31 21.87 -25.65
C ILE A 94 5.28 23.02 -25.88
N SER A 95 5.01 23.84 -26.91
CA SER A 95 5.83 24.98 -27.27
C SER A 95 5.54 26.25 -26.45
N ALA A 96 4.56 26.22 -25.55
CA ALA A 96 4.27 27.30 -24.61
C ALA A 96 5.10 27.16 -23.34
N ILE A 97 5.57 28.26 -22.78
CA ILE A 97 6.26 28.28 -21.50
C ILE A 97 5.23 27.99 -20.39
N GLY A 98 5.44 26.91 -19.64
CA GLY A 98 4.69 26.57 -18.44
C GLY A 98 5.62 26.53 -17.22
N ASP A 99 5.16 27.00 -16.07
CA ASP A 99 5.93 26.98 -14.83
C ASP A 99 5.49 25.83 -13.92
N GLY A 100 6.41 25.35 -13.08
CA GLY A 100 6.15 24.35 -12.06
C GLY A 100 6.33 22.91 -12.55
N ALA A 101 5.91 21.97 -11.70
CA ALA A 101 5.95 20.55 -12.01
C ALA A 101 4.66 20.11 -12.72
N GLY A 102 4.78 19.09 -13.58
CA GLY A 102 3.64 18.39 -14.18
C GLY A 102 3.25 17.15 -13.38
N LEU A 103 2.00 16.71 -13.53
CA LEU A 103 1.49 15.48 -12.95
C LEU A 103 1.32 14.43 -14.04
N ILE A 104 1.84 13.24 -13.76
CA ILE A 104 1.77 12.06 -14.63
C ILE A 104 0.93 11.02 -13.89
N SER A 105 -0.21 10.64 -14.46
CA SER A 105 -1.07 9.62 -13.85
C SER A 105 -0.56 8.24 -14.22
N VAL A 106 -0.32 7.38 -13.23
CA VAL A 106 0.16 6.01 -13.41
C VAL A 106 -0.80 5.05 -12.73
N GLN A 107 -1.24 4.03 -13.45
CA GLN A 107 -2.10 2.99 -12.89
C GLN A 107 -1.26 1.99 -12.08
N ALA A 108 -1.54 1.89 -10.80
CA ALA A 108 -1.06 0.83 -9.93
C ALA A 108 -2.10 -0.30 -9.85
N ARG A 109 -1.65 -1.55 -9.89
CA ARG A 109 -2.49 -2.75 -9.80
C ARG A 109 -2.01 -3.64 -8.67
N GLU A 110 -2.94 -4.02 -7.79
CA GLU A 110 -2.69 -5.00 -6.74
C GLU A 110 -2.78 -6.42 -7.33
N ARG A 111 -1.74 -7.25 -7.10
CA ARG A 111 -1.56 -8.57 -7.78
C ARG A 111 -2.63 -9.57 -7.40
N ARG A 112 -3.00 -9.66 -6.13
CA ARG A 112 -3.88 -10.69 -5.58
C ARG A 112 -5.36 -10.46 -5.94
N SER A 113 -5.81 -9.23 -5.73
CA SER A 113 -7.20 -8.83 -5.95
C SER A 113 -7.47 -8.34 -7.36
N GLY A 114 -6.45 -7.92 -8.08
CA GLY A 114 -6.56 -7.23 -9.36
C GLY A 114 -7.09 -5.79 -9.23
N MET A 115 -7.23 -5.27 -8.01
CA MET A 115 -7.65 -3.88 -7.77
C MET A 115 -6.70 -2.90 -8.43
N THR A 116 -7.23 -1.88 -9.07
CA THR A 116 -6.44 -0.81 -9.70
C THR A 116 -6.74 0.54 -9.07
N THR A 117 -5.72 1.38 -8.96
CA THR A 117 -5.85 2.78 -8.56
C THR A 117 -4.84 3.62 -9.35
N ASN A 118 -5.16 4.87 -9.61
CA ASN A 118 -4.21 5.78 -10.24
C ASN A 118 -3.46 6.57 -9.15
N ILE A 119 -2.15 6.61 -9.28
CA ILE A 119 -1.24 7.43 -8.47
C ILE A 119 -0.61 8.49 -9.36
N SER A 120 -0.28 9.65 -8.79
CA SER A 120 0.25 10.79 -9.54
C SER A 120 1.75 10.97 -9.25
N VAL A 121 2.57 10.80 -10.28
CA VAL A 121 4.00 11.12 -10.25
C VAL A 121 4.15 12.61 -10.59
N ARG A 122 4.88 13.34 -9.76
CA ARG A 122 5.25 14.73 -10.01
C ARG A 122 6.58 14.80 -10.74
N GLY A 123 6.59 15.39 -11.93
CA GLY A 123 7.79 15.53 -12.75
C GLY A 123 8.10 16.97 -13.11
N TRP A 124 9.38 17.29 -13.23
CA TRP A 124 9.83 18.60 -13.70
C TRP A 124 11.16 18.49 -14.44
N ILE A 125 11.44 19.48 -15.27
CA ILE A 125 12.73 19.68 -15.91
C ILE A 125 13.31 21.06 -15.54
N ASN A 126 14.65 21.16 -15.52
CA ASN A 126 15.38 22.41 -15.49
C ASN A 126 16.28 22.49 -16.72
N ARG A 127 16.57 23.74 -17.16
CA ARG A 127 17.42 24.03 -18.28
C ARG A 127 18.83 24.44 -17.84
N ALA A 128 19.82 24.13 -18.66
CA ALA A 128 21.21 24.51 -18.40
C ALA A 128 21.77 25.43 -19.48
N MET A 129 22.64 26.33 -19.06
CA MET A 129 23.42 27.24 -19.90
C MET A 129 24.82 26.67 -20.17
N ASP A 130 25.47 27.12 -21.24
CA ASP A 130 26.88 26.84 -21.52
C ASP A 130 27.84 27.71 -20.71
N THR A 131 27.33 28.85 -20.21
CA THR A 131 28.06 29.83 -19.41
C THR A 131 27.32 30.12 -18.10
N ARG A 132 27.94 30.88 -17.22
CA ARG A 132 27.35 31.34 -15.94
C ARG A 132 26.78 32.74 -16.02
N VAL A 133 26.31 33.18 -17.18
CA VAL A 133 25.73 34.51 -17.40
C VAL A 133 24.67 34.88 -16.36
N CYS A 134 23.88 33.89 -15.91
CA CYS A 134 22.85 34.08 -14.87
C CYS A 134 23.24 33.55 -13.50
N GLY A 135 24.54 33.51 -13.19
CA GLY A 135 25.08 33.13 -11.90
C GLY A 135 25.28 31.62 -11.73
N THR A 136 24.50 30.78 -12.39
CA THR A 136 24.61 29.32 -12.32
C THR A 136 24.52 28.70 -13.72
N TYR A 137 25.00 27.46 -13.87
CA TYR A 137 24.77 26.69 -15.10
C TYR A 137 23.32 26.22 -15.22
N TRP A 138 22.71 25.74 -14.12
CA TRP A 138 21.34 25.29 -14.09
C TRP A 138 20.39 26.43 -13.68
N LEU A 139 19.45 26.75 -14.55
CA LEU A 139 18.45 27.79 -14.28
C LEU A 139 17.48 27.35 -13.17
N SER A 140 17.07 28.30 -12.33
CA SER A 140 16.18 28.05 -11.20
C SER A 140 14.74 27.67 -11.59
N PRO A 141 14.13 28.22 -12.66
CA PRO A 141 12.77 27.84 -13.03
C PRO A 141 12.67 26.35 -13.33
N ILE A 142 11.64 25.71 -12.77
CA ILE A 142 11.24 24.33 -13.12
C ILE A 142 10.08 24.39 -14.11
N ARG A 143 10.03 23.43 -15.02
CA ARG A 143 9.02 23.31 -16.06
C ARG A 143 8.40 21.92 -16.02
N PRO A 144 7.12 21.73 -16.43
CA PRO A 144 6.60 20.40 -16.69
C PRO A 144 7.48 19.60 -17.66
N PRO A 145 7.57 18.27 -17.53
CA PRO A 145 8.48 17.45 -18.34
C PRO A 145 8.29 17.58 -19.86
N TRP A 146 7.09 17.88 -20.31
CA TRP A 146 6.71 17.99 -21.72
C TRP A 146 6.88 19.38 -22.36
N ILE A 147 7.50 20.31 -21.65
CA ILE A 147 7.80 21.62 -22.23
C ILE A 147 9.00 21.50 -23.17
N ALA A 148 8.74 21.74 -24.47
CA ALA A 148 9.69 21.56 -25.56
C ALA A 148 10.49 22.82 -25.89
N VAL A 149 10.19 23.96 -25.27
CA VAL A 149 10.96 25.20 -25.46
C VAL A 149 12.14 25.25 -24.51
N GLY A 150 13.26 25.73 -25.02
CA GLY A 150 14.40 26.11 -24.19
C GLY A 150 14.13 27.42 -23.46
N ASP A 151 14.85 27.64 -22.38
CA ASP A 151 14.94 28.96 -21.75
C ASP A 151 16.10 29.75 -22.35
N ALA A 152 16.13 31.02 -22.10
CA ALA A 152 17.24 31.88 -22.45
C ALA A 152 17.62 32.77 -21.26
N CYS A 153 18.86 33.11 -21.15
CA CYS A 153 19.35 34.02 -20.15
C CYS A 153 20.45 34.93 -20.73
N GLY A 154 20.29 36.22 -20.62
CA GLY A 154 21.23 37.16 -21.22
C GLY A 154 21.24 37.14 -22.78
N GLY A 155 20.21 36.54 -23.41
CA GLY A 155 20.13 36.37 -24.87
C GLY A 155 20.70 35.05 -25.39
N ASP A 156 21.37 34.26 -24.53
CA ASP A 156 21.91 32.95 -24.90
C ASP A 156 20.85 31.85 -24.69
N PRO A 157 20.71 30.89 -25.62
CA PRO A 157 19.83 29.75 -25.46
C PRO A 157 20.43 28.70 -24.49
N THR A 158 19.55 27.90 -23.89
CA THR A 158 19.96 26.75 -23.06
C THR A 158 20.52 25.61 -23.91
N VAL A 159 21.46 24.85 -23.34
CA VAL A 159 22.21 23.76 -24.00
C VAL A 159 22.11 22.41 -23.27
N GLY A 160 21.27 22.34 -22.25
CA GLY A 160 21.09 21.09 -21.49
C GLY A 160 19.76 21.05 -20.75
N THR A 161 19.37 19.85 -20.40
CA THR A 161 18.14 19.55 -19.63
C THR A 161 18.43 18.49 -18.58
N ARG A 162 17.96 18.72 -17.36
CA ARG A 162 17.88 17.73 -16.29
C ARG A 162 16.43 17.55 -15.85
N VAL A 163 16.14 16.43 -15.21
CA VAL A 163 14.79 16.03 -14.80
C VAL A 163 14.76 15.56 -13.36
N GLY A 164 13.64 15.81 -12.69
CA GLY A 164 13.27 15.18 -11.43
C GLY A 164 11.91 14.52 -11.56
N LEU A 165 11.77 13.32 -11.01
CA LEU A 165 10.52 12.58 -10.88
C LEU A 165 10.36 12.14 -9.44
N VAL A 166 9.21 12.46 -8.83
CA VAL A 166 8.89 12.15 -7.44
C VAL A 166 7.50 11.53 -7.35
N LEU A 167 7.36 10.46 -6.60
CA LEU A 167 6.08 9.93 -6.19
C LEU A 167 5.81 10.42 -4.75
N PRO A 168 4.82 11.32 -4.55
CA PRO A 168 4.55 11.95 -3.26
C PRO A 168 4.00 10.95 -2.23
N GLU A 169 4.29 11.17 -0.95
CA GLU A 169 3.80 10.37 0.18
C GLU A 169 2.27 10.23 0.18
N ASN A 170 1.54 11.32 -0.10
CA ASN A 170 0.09 11.29 -0.14
C ASN A 170 -0.48 10.37 -1.24
N GLU A 171 0.25 10.15 -2.33
CA GLU A 171 -0.13 9.19 -3.37
C GLU A 171 0.19 7.76 -2.94
N LEU A 172 1.33 7.53 -2.27
CA LEU A 172 1.69 6.23 -1.68
C LEU A 172 0.69 5.80 -0.60
N SER A 173 0.18 6.74 0.19
CA SER A 173 -0.81 6.47 1.25
C SER A 173 -2.16 5.96 0.73
N ARG A 174 -2.45 6.13 -0.55
CA ARG A 174 -3.67 5.62 -1.20
C ARG A 174 -3.61 4.12 -1.49
N LEU A 175 -2.40 3.53 -1.46
CA LEU A 175 -2.22 2.10 -1.65
C LEU A 175 -2.50 1.36 -0.34
N VAL A 176 -3.42 0.40 -0.38
CA VAL A 176 -3.73 -0.49 0.76
C VAL A 176 -2.72 -1.63 0.84
N ALA A 177 -2.75 -2.42 1.94
CA ALA A 177 -1.87 -3.58 2.07
C ALA A 177 -2.04 -4.56 0.90
N GLY A 178 -0.92 -5.05 0.38
CA GLY A 178 -0.85 -5.94 -0.77
C GLY A 178 0.45 -5.79 -1.55
N HIS A 179 0.55 -6.50 -2.68
CA HIS A 179 1.64 -6.37 -3.65
C HIS A 179 1.15 -5.60 -4.87
N TRP A 180 1.77 -4.47 -5.13
CA TRP A 180 1.37 -3.55 -6.17
C TRP A 180 2.41 -3.44 -7.27
N ASP A 181 1.96 -3.54 -8.52
CA ASP A 181 2.75 -3.26 -9.72
C ASP A 181 2.28 -1.97 -10.37
N ALA A 182 3.22 -1.21 -10.89
CA ALA A 182 2.94 -0.10 -11.79
C ALA A 182 4.07 0.06 -12.81
N VAL A 183 3.78 0.68 -13.95
CA VAL A 183 4.76 0.96 -14.99
C VAL A 183 4.61 2.39 -15.46
N LEU A 184 5.73 3.10 -15.54
CA LEU A 184 5.81 4.40 -16.20
C LEU A 184 6.79 4.32 -17.37
N VAL A 185 6.34 4.71 -18.56
CA VAL A 185 7.18 4.82 -19.76
C VAL A 185 7.12 6.26 -20.25
N MET A 186 8.28 6.86 -20.42
CA MET A 186 8.42 8.21 -20.96
C MET A 186 9.36 8.21 -22.16
N THR A 187 8.96 8.91 -23.21
CA THR A 187 9.77 9.07 -24.44
C THR A 187 10.39 10.46 -24.42
N LEU A 188 11.70 10.52 -24.65
CA LEU A 188 12.45 11.75 -24.76
C LEU A 188 12.52 12.20 -26.23
N HIS A 189 12.30 13.48 -26.45
CA HIS A 189 12.36 14.15 -27.75
C HIS A 189 13.27 15.37 -27.66
N ASP A 190 13.90 15.75 -28.78
CA ASP A 190 14.74 16.93 -28.93
C ASP A 190 14.03 18.09 -29.67
N GLU A 191 12.92 17.79 -30.33
CA GLU A 191 12.05 18.75 -31.02
C GLU A 191 10.57 18.45 -30.71
N PRO A 192 9.67 19.47 -30.72
CA PRO A 192 8.25 19.27 -30.38
C PRO A 192 7.56 18.16 -31.16
N ASP A 193 7.85 18.08 -32.47
CA ASP A 193 7.34 17.07 -33.42
C ASP A 193 8.45 16.12 -33.92
N GLY A 194 9.60 16.09 -33.23
CA GLY A 194 10.76 15.29 -33.58
C GLY A 194 10.62 13.81 -33.23
N GLY A 195 11.54 13.00 -33.77
CA GLY A 195 11.66 11.61 -33.43
C GLY A 195 12.07 11.39 -31.98
N SER A 196 11.85 10.19 -31.45
CA SER A 196 12.31 9.85 -30.10
C SER A 196 13.84 9.66 -30.09
N VAL A 197 14.50 10.28 -29.12
CA VAL A 197 15.97 10.14 -28.90
C VAL A 197 16.32 9.13 -27.81
N ALA A 198 15.40 8.88 -26.87
CA ALA A 198 15.55 7.87 -25.82
C ALA A 198 14.21 7.49 -25.23
N THR A 199 14.16 6.34 -24.57
CA THR A 199 12.98 5.87 -23.82
C THR A 199 13.40 5.47 -22.41
N TYR A 200 12.65 5.92 -21.43
CA TYR A 200 12.85 5.60 -20.03
C TYR A 200 11.67 4.79 -19.50
N ARG A 201 11.97 3.66 -18.87
CA ARG A 201 10.99 2.77 -18.29
C ARG A 201 11.24 2.61 -16.79
N PHE A 202 10.22 2.80 -15.99
CA PHE A 202 10.23 2.59 -14.55
C PHE A 202 9.22 1.50 -14.20
N ASN A 203 9.70 0.41 -13.63
CA ASN A 203 8.87 -0.68 -13.13
C ASN A 203 8.82 -0.56 -11.60
N PHE A 204 7.63 -0.38 -11.05
CA PHE A 204 7.38 -0.30 -9.62
C PHE A 204 6.92 -1.65 -9.11
N ASP A 205 7.48 -2.08 -7.98
CA ASP A 205 7.11 -3.28 -7.24
C ASP A 205 7.06 -2.92 -5.76
N PHE A 206 5.84 -2.77 -5.23
CA PHE A 206 5.62 -2.34 -3.86
C PHE A 206 4.98 -3.45 -3.04
N THR A 207 5.59 -3.76 -1.89
CA THR A 207 5.01 -4.63 -0.88
C THR A 207 4.57 -3.79 0.31
N ILE A 208 3.26 -3.77 0.56
CA ILE A 208 2.67 -2.93 1.60
C ILE A 208 2.01 -3.82 2.64
N THR A 209 2.30 -3.59 3.91
CA THR A 209 1.65 -4.23 5.05
C THR A 209 0.85 -3.21 5.86
N ASP A 210 -0.14 -3.68 6.61
CA ASP A 210 -0.95 -2.88 7.53
C ASP A 210 -1.22 -3.71 8.79
N ARG A 211 -0.15 -4.03 9.51
CA ARG A 211 -0.19 -4.98 10.65
C ARG A 211 -1.07 -4.51 11.79
N ASN A 212 -1.26 -3.21 11.92
CA ASN A 212 -2.12 -2.62 12.94
C ASN A 212 -3.61 -2.72 12.61
N ALA A 213 -3.96 -3.01 11.35
CA ALA A 213 -5.34 -3.12 10.90
C ALA A 213 -5.85 -4.57 10.82
N VAL A 214 -5.03 -5.56 11.27
CA VAL A 214 -5.48 -6.95 11.39
C VAL A 214 -6.79 -7.00 12.16
N SER A 215 -7.84 -7.57 11.58
CA SER A 215 -9.16 -7.48 12.18
C SER A 215 -10.09 -8.62 11.76
N ILE A 216 -11.05 -8.88 12.63
CA ILE A 216 -12.24 -9.69 12.38
C ILE A 216 -13.38 -8.71 12.09
N TYR A 217 -13.98 -8.81 10.93
CA TYR A 217 -15.07 -7.93 10.51
C TYR A 217 -16.38 -8.69 10.37
N PHE A 218 -17.43 -8.15 10.97
CA PHE A 218 -18.79 -8.67 10.88
C PHE A 218 -19.65 -7.72 10.02
N PRO A 219 -19.94 -8.06 8.76
CA PRO A 219 -20.62 -7.15 7.84
C PRO A 219 -22.02 -6.69 8.29
N ALA A 220 -22.67 -7.49 9.12
CA ALA A 220 -24.01 -7.19 9.66
C ALA A 220 -23.97 -6.24 10.87
N PHE A 221 -22.80 -5.90 11.39
CA PHE A 221 -22.67 -5.13 12.62
C PHE A 221 -21.62 -4.01 12.47
N HIS A 222 -21.84 -2.91 13.19
CA HIS A 222 -20.91 -1.77 13.20
C HIS A 222 -19.92 -1.80 14.38
N ASN A 223 -19.90 -2.90 15.15
CA ASN A 223 -19.04 -3.05 16.33
C ASN A 223 -18.35 -4.41 16.35
N VAL A 224 -17.33 -4.54 17.18
CA VAL A 224 -16.52 -5.75 17.36
C VAL A 224 -17.11 -6.74 18.37
N SER A 225 -18.18 -6.37 19.06
CA SER A 225 -18.87 -7.18 20.08
C SER A 225 -20.37 -7.24 19.77
N PRO A 226 -20.76 -7.92 18.68
CA PRO A 226 -22.17 -8.00 18.28
C PRO A 226 -22.97 -8.89 19.23
N LEU A 227 -24.20 -8.50 19.51
CA LEU A 227 -25.19 -9.39 20.11
C LEU A 227 -25.82 -10.26 19.04
N VAL A 228 -25.59 -11.55 19.11
CA VAL A 228 -26.07 -12.52 18.11
C VAL A 228 -27.20 -13.36 18.71
N GLN A 229 -28.37 -13.35 18.07
CA GLN A 229 -29.46 -14.23 18.45
C GLN A 229 -29.27 -15.59 17.80
N LEU A 230 -29.16 -16.65 18.62
CA LEU A 230 -29.15 -18.01 18.11
C LEU A 230 -30.61 -18.48 17.90
N ASN A 231 -30.91 -18.86 16.67
CA ASN A 231 -32.29 -19.26 16.27
C ASN A 231 -32.62 -20.68 16.77
N ALA A 232 -32.80 -20.82 18.08
CA ALA A 232 -33.30 -22.06 18.67
C ALA A 232 -34.79 -22.18 18.38
N ALA A 233 -35.21 -23.19 17.62
CA ALA A 233 -36.58 -23.43 17.24
C ALA A 233 -37.15 -24.66 17.99
N TYR A 234 -38.37 -24.53 18.48
CA TYR A 234 -39.13 -25.64 19.05
C TYR A 234 -39.76 -26.49 17.96
N ASP A 235 -39.57 -27.79 18.04
CA ASP A 235 -40.25 -28.79 17.23
C ASP A 235 -41.38 -29.42 18.06
N PRO A 236 -42.66 -29.13 17.74
CA PRO A 236 -43.83 -29.65 18.49
C PRO A 236 -44.06 -31.15 18.32
N ILE A 237 -43.57 -31.71 17.20
CA ILE A 237 -43.74 -33.17 16.93
C ILE A 237 -42.69 -33.96 17.70
N GLY A 238 -41.41 -33.53 17.60
CA GLY A 238 -40.31 -34.17 18.31
C GLY A 238 -40.16 -33.72 19.76
N GLN A 239 -40.90 -32.72 20.21
CA GLN A 239 -40.79 -32.08 21.52
C GLN A 239 -39.36 -31.73 21.88
N THR A 240 -38.63 -31.21 20.89
CA THR A 240 -37.20 -30.83 21.02
C THR A 240 -37.00 -29.36 20.72
N VAL A 241 -35.95 -28.80 21.27
CA VAL A 241 -35.45 -27.46 20.95
C VAL A 241 -33.99 -27.54 20.43
N GLY A 242 -33.69 -26.77 19.42
CA GLY A 242 -32.37 -26.71 18.81
C GLY A 242 -32.37 -25.84 17.57
N GLY A 243 -31.23 -25.59 16.97
CA GLY A 243 -31.17 -24.72 15.80
C GLY A 243 -29.77 -24.43 15.35
N ARG A 244 -29.71 -23.78 14.19
CA ARG A 244 -28.44 -23.40 13.59
C ARG A 244 -28.49 -21.92 13.20
N THR A 245 -27.43 -21.19 13.54
CA THR A 245 -27.29 -19.79 13.15
C THR A 245 -25.94 -19.62 12.48
N VAL A 246 -25.92 -18.91 11.35
CA VAL A 246 -24.71 -18.54 10.63
C VAL A 246 -24.53 -17.04 10.72
N LEU A 247 -23.35 -16.61 11.12
CA LEU A 247 -22.95 -15.22 11.18
C LEU A 247 -21.86 -14.98 10.13
N GLU A 248 -22.12 -14.06 9.22
CA GLU A 248 -21.11 -13.59 8.26
C GLU A 248 -19.93 -12.94 8.99
N MET A 249 -18.76 -13.46 8.71
CA MET A 249 -17.49 -12.98 9.26
C MET A 249 -16.46 -12.91 8.14
N CYS A 250 -15.58 -11.91 8.19
CA CYS A 250 -14.51 -11.74 7.25
C CYS A 250 -13.20 -11.45 7.98
N LEU A 251 -12.13 -12.12 7.59
CA LEU A 251 -10.82 -12.02 8.22
C LEU A 251 -9.91 -11.16 7.35
N TYR A 252 -9.34 -10.10 7.93
CA TYR A 252 -8.35 -9.23 7.29
C TYR A 252 -6.99 -9.43 7.94
N ASP A 253 -6.00 -9.83 7.14
CA ASP A 253 -4.66 -10.19 7.61
C ASP A 253 -3.68 -9.01 7.66
N GLY A 254 -4.05 -7.84 7.14
CA GLY A 254 -3.12 -6.71 7.00
C GLY A 254 -1.99 -6.93 6.00
N LEU A 255 -2.07 -8.00 5.19
CA LEU A 255 -1.06 -8.40 4.21
C LEU A 255 -1.61 -8.49 2.78
N GLY A 256 -2.83 -7.95 2.54
CA GLY A 256 -3.52 -8.08 1.25
C GLY A 256 -4.05 -9.48 0.97
N SER A 257 -4.43 -10.21 2.01
CA SER A 257 -4.90 -11.62 1.94
C SER A 257 -3.83 -12.57 1.36
N GLN A 258 -2.58 -12.39 1.76
CA GLN A 258 -1.44 -13.19 1.30
C GLN A 258 -0.74 -13.94 2.43
N ALA A 259 -1.31 -13.97 3.64
CA ALA A 259 -0.80 -14.79 4.73
C ALA A 259 -0.78 -16.27 4.32
N GLN A 260 0.25 -17.01 4.74
CA GLN A 260 0.32 -18.47 4.50
C GLN A 260 -0.84 -19.21 5.19
N TYR A 261 -1.20 -18.75 6.36
CA TYR A 261 -2.36 -19.21 7.12
C TYR A 261 -2.84 -18.11 8.08
N LEU A 262 -4.07 -18.25 8.55
CA LEU A 262 -4.62 -17.47 9.66
C LEU A 262 -4.91 -18.40 10.82
N GLY A 263 -4.36 -18.12 12.00
CA GLY A 263 -4.70 -18.83 13.22
C GLY A 263 -5.97 -18.24 13.83
N VAL A 264 -7.01 -19.05 13.98
CA VAL A 264 -8.26 -18.64 14.63
C VAL A 264 -8.50 -19.46 15.87
N THR A 265 -8.75 -18.80 16.99
CA THR A 265 -9.13 -19.44 18.26
C THR A 265 -10.49 -18.92 18.67
N VAL A 266 -11.38 -19.83 19.03
CA VAL A 266 -12.70 -19.50 19.58
C VAL A 266 -12.76 -19.98 21.02
N ARG A 267 -13.15 -19.09 21.95
CA ARG A 267 -13.22 -19.37 23.38
C ARG A 267 -14.59 -19.07 23.94
N ASP A 268 -15.13 -19.98 24.73
CA ASP A 268 -16.25 -19.69 25.63
C ASP A 268 -15.75 -18.75 26.76
N ARG A 269 -16.45 -17.63 26.95
CA ARG A 269 -16.16 -16.63 27.99
C ARG A 269 -17.35 -16.46 28.93
N GLY A 270 -18.32 -17.38 28.88
CA GLY A 270 -19.45 -17.38 29.78
C GLY A 270 -19.05 -17.44 31.26
N GLY A 271 -19.94 -16.98 32.12
CA GLY A 271 -19.71 -16.92 33.57
C GLY A 271 -19.63 -18.29 34.26
N HIS A 272 -19.93 -19.38 33.56
CA HIS A 272 -19.90 -20.75 34.08
C HIS A 272 -19.07 -21.66 33.18
N PRO A 273 -18.50 -22.76 33.69
CA PRO A 273 -17.75 -23.71 32.88
C PRO A 273 -18.63 -24.29 31.74
N PRO A 274 -18.09 -24.40 30.54
CA PRO A 274 -18.84 -24.97 29.43
C PRO A 274 -19.07 -26.48 29.63
N GLY A 275 -20.15 -26.99 29.05
CA GLY A 275 -20.47 -28.40 29.03
C GLY A 275 -19.61 -29.19 28.03
N PRO A 276 -19.93 -30.48 27.80
CA PRO A 276 -19.14 -31.41 26.99
C PRO A 276 -18.90 -30.97 25.54
N SER A 277 -19.79 -30.13 24.98
CA SER A 277 -19.62 -29.59 23.63
C SER A 277 -18.51 -28.53 23.53
N GLY A 278 -18.04 -28.02 24.67
CA GLY A 278 -17.02 -27.00 24.78
C GLY A 278 -17.58 -25.57 24.78
N TYR A 279 -18.85 -25.37 24.47
CA TYR A 279 -19.53 -24.07 24.46
C TYR A 279 -20.93 -24.21 25.04
N SER A 280 -21.35 -23.26 25.89
CA SER A 280 -22.63 -23.32 26.55
C SER A 280 -23.28 -21.95 26.69
N LEU A 281 -24.60 -21.93 26.52
CA LEU A 281 -25.44 -20.84 26.96
C LEU A 281 -26.04 -21.20 28.31
N TRP A 282 -26.16 -20.25 29.22
CA TRP A 282 -26.69 -20.47 30.54
C TRP A 282 -27.97 -19.65 30.74
N HIS A 283 -28.92 -20.23 31.45
CA HIS A 283 -30.18 -19.60 31.79
C HIS A 283 -29.95 -18.36 32.66
N THR A 284 -30.69 -17.31 32.41
CA THR A 284 -30.48 -15.97 33.07
C THR A 284 -30.89 -15.93 34.54
N ASP A 285 -31.47 -17.01 35.12
CA ASP A 285 -31.82 -17.09 36.54
C ASP A 285 -30.62 -17.38 37.46
N GLY A 286 -29.42 -17.65 36.88
CA GLY A 286 -28.21 -17.89 37.65
C GLY A 286 -28.03 -19.33 38.16
N GLY A 287 -28.93 -20.25 37.85
CA GLY A 287 -28.78 -21.67 38.19
C GLY A 287 -27.70 -22.35 37.36
N THR A 288 -27.07 -23.40 37.92
CA THR A 288 -25.89 -24.05 37.33
C THR A 288 -26.08 -25.54 37.06
N ASP A 289 -27.29 -26.04 37.16
CA ASP A 289 -27.61 -27.45 36.83
C ASP A 289 -27.80 -27.65 35.32
N ASP A 290 -27.76 -28.90 34.87
CA ASP A 290 -27.82 -29.24 33.44
C ASP A 290 -29.13 -28.79 32.74
N THR A 291 -30.23 -28.57 33.49
CA THR A 291 -31.47 -28.07 32.89
C THR A 291 -31.42 -26.60 32.52
N ARG A 292 -30.41 -25.88 33.04
CA ARG A 292 -30.14 -24.45 32.81
C ARG A 292 -29.00 -24.22 31.83
N ARG A 293 -28.45 -25.28 31.24
CA ARG A 293 -27.38 -25.23 30.26
C ARG A 293 -27.84 -25.69 28.89
N LEU A 294 -27.58 -24.92 27.86
CA LEU A 294 -27.83 -25.28 26.48
C LEU A 294 -26.50 -25.30 25.73
N ASP A 295 -26.03 -26.52 25.43
CA ASP A 295 -24.74 -26.71 24.76
C ASP A 295 -24.85 -26.46 23.26
N TYR A 296 -23.78 -25.90 22.67
CA TYR A 296 -23.69 -25.70 21.23
C TYR A 296 -22.28 -25.99 20.71
N THR A 297 -22.15 -26.14 19.40
CA THR A 297 -20.85 -26.30 18.72
C THR A 297 -20.59 -25.09 17.83
N VAL A 298 -19.29 -24.82 17.59
CA VAL A 298 -18.86 -23.73 16.71
C VAL A 298 -18.03 -24.32 15.57
N SER A 299 -18.29 -23.84 14.36
CA SER A 299 -17.49 -24.15 13.19
C SER A 299 -17.32 -22.94 12.28
N LEU A 300 -16.26 -22.92 11.47
CA LEU A 300 -15.99 -21.94 10.45
C LEU A 300 -16.12 -22.56 9.07
N ALA A 301 -16.70 -21.80 8.12
CA ALA A 301 -16.62 -22.16 6.71
C ALA A 301 -15.42 -21.47 6.08
N HIS A 302 -14.47 -22.24 5.55
CA HIS A 302 -13.27 -21.70 4.91
C HIS A 302 -12.91 -22.54 3.67
N SER A 303 -12.69 -21.89 2.53
CA SER A 303 -12.27 -22.56 1.27
C SER A 303 -13.12 -23.78 0.90
N GLY A 304 -14.46 -23.70 1.12
CA GLY A 304 -15.40 -24.78 0.82
C GLY A 304 -15.44 -25.92 1.86
N ALA A 305 -14.63 -25.84 2.90
CA ALA A 305 -14.61 -26.84 4.00
C ALA A 305 -15.26 -26.23 5.27
N THR A 306 -15.77 -27.14 6.13
CA THR A 306 -16.22 -26.80 7.49
C THR A 306 -15.13 -27.18 8.48
N VAL A 307 -14.56 -26.19 9.17
CA VAL A 307 -13.54 -26.36 10.20
C VAL A 307 -14.21 -26.30 11.57
N ARG A 308 -14.19 -27.41 12.32
CA ARG A 308 -14.70 -27.43 13.69
C ARG A 308 -13.76 -26.65 14.59
N MET A 309 -14.31 -25.85 15.50
CA MET A 309 -13.58 -25.03 16.45
C MET A 309 -13.71 -25.60 17.85
N PRO A 310 -12.74 -26.40 18.34
CA PRO A 310 -12.71 -26.81 19.76
C PRO A 310 -12.46 -25.58 20.64
N ASN A 311 -13.12 -25.50 21.81
CA ASN A 311 -12.96 -24.38 22.72
C ASN A 311 -11.51 -24.16 23.13
N GLY A 312 -10.99 -22.96 22.88
CA GLY A 312 -9.64 -22.55 23.25
C GLY A 312 -8.50 -23.16 22.43
N VAL A 313 -8.79 -23.91 21.37
CA VAL A 313 -7.77 -24.52 20.51
C VAL A 313 -7.68 -23.77 19.20
N GLU A 314 -6.47 -23.28 18.88
CA GLU A 314 -6.21 -22.61 17.61
C GLU A 314 -6.38 -23.58 16.43
N GLN A 315 -7.09 -23.15 15.41
CA GLN A 315 -7.17 -23.81 14.12
C GLN A 315 -6.46 -22.93 13.07
N GLN A 316 -5.61 -23.55 12.26
CA GLN A 316 -4.91 -22.85 11.16
C GLN A 316 -5.74 -22.95 9.88
N LEU A 317 -6.16 -21.82 9.37
CA LEU A 317 -6.86 -21.69 8.09
C LEU A 317 -5.82 -21.48 7.00
N HIS A 318 -5.54 -22.50 6.22
CA HIS A 318 -4.58 -22.45 5.10
C HIS A 318 -5.23 -22.00 3.80
N GLY A 319 -4.41 -21.63 2.81
CA GLY A 319 -4.89 -21.22 1.49
C GLY A 319 -5.55 -19.83 1.48
N ILE A 320 -5.10 -18.94 2.34
CA ILE A 320 -5.57 -17.54 2.39
C ILE A 320 -5.23 -16.83 1.08
N ASP A 321 -4.07 -17.11 0.50
CA ASP A 321 -3.56 -16.59 -0.76
C ASP A 321 -4.38 -17.00 -1.98
N SER A 322 -5.17 -18.07 -1.89
CA SER A 322 -6.03 -18.62 -2.95
C SER A 322 -7.53 -18.54 -2.63
N ALA A 323 -7.90 -18.15 -1.40
CA ALA A 323 -9.30 -18.03 -0.98
C ALA A 323 -10.06 -16.96 -1.79
N GLN A 324 -11.38 -17.09 -1.85
CA GLN A 324 -12.23 -16.01 -2.38
C GLN A 324 -12.05 -14.75 -1.55
N LEU A 325 -12.11 -13.61 -2.22
CA LEU A 325 -11.96 -12.30 -1.58
C LEU A 325 -13.31 -11.57 -1.57
N ARG A 326 -13.52 -10.78 -0.52
CA ARG A 326 -14.65 -9.86 -0.40
C ARG A 326 -14.13 -8.45 -0.17
N LEU A 327 -14.60 -7.51 -0.97
CA LEU A 327 -14.29 -6.09 -0.81
C LEU A 327 -15.14 -5.53 0.35
N VAL A 328 -14.48 -4.89 1.31
CA VAL A 328 -15.11 -4.29 2.49
C VAL A 328 -14.44 -2.98 2.85
N ILE A 329 -15.15 -2.11 3.57
CA ILE A 329 -14.57 -0.96 4.24
C ILE A 329 -14.52 -1.30 5.72
N LEU A 330 -13.32 -1.45 6.27
CA LEU A 330 -13.15 -1.72 7.69
C LEU A 330 -13.37 -0.45 8.52
N PRO A 331 -13.85 -0.57 9.76
CA PRO A 331 -13.98 0.57 10.67
C PRO A 331 -12.66 1.32 10.81
N GLY A 332 -12.70 2.64 10.63
CA GLY A 332 -11.51 3.49 10.70
C GLY A 332 -10.67 3.57 9.42
N MET A 333 -11.00 2.83 8.38
CA MET A 333 -10.35 2.93 7.07
C MET A 333 -11.16 3.79 6.10
N SER A 334 -10.48 4.65 5.36
CA SER A 334 -11.10 5.49 4.31
C SER A 334 -11.15 4.80 2.94
N GLN A 335 -10.45 3.69 2.79
CA GLN A 335 -10.33 2.96 1.54
C GLN A 335 -10.79 1.51 1.71
N PRO A 336 -11.44 0.93 0.68
CA PRO A 336 -11.83 -0.47 0.71
C PRO A 336 -10.60 -1.38 0.69
N VAL A 337 -10.72 -2.51 1.38
CA VAL A 337 -9.72 -3.58 1.41
C VAL A 337 -10.39 -4.91 1.12
N TYR A 338 -9.60 -5.90 0.75
CA TYR A 338 -10.07 -7.26 0.56
C TYR A 338 -9.82 -8.09 1.81
N CYS A 339 -10.84 -8.81 2.27
CA CYS A 339 -10.76 -9.78 3.35
C CYS A 339 -11.23 -11.16 2.89
N VAL A 340 -10.92 -12.20 3.65
CA VAL A 340 -11.31 -13.58 3.39
C VAL A 340 -12.62 -13.90 4.11
N PRO A 341 -13.73 -14.14 3.39
CA PRO A 341 -14.99 -14.55 4.00
C PRO A 341 -14.82 -15.88 4.75
N THR A 342 -15.16 -15.86 6.02
CA THR A 342 -15.03 -17.02 6.91
C THR A 342 -16.24 -17.04 7.86
N PRO A 343 -17.45 -17.37 7.38
CA PRO A 343 -18.66 -17.40 8.20
C PRO A 343 -18.51 -18.33 9.40
N ILE A 344 -19.00 -17.88 10.56
CA ILE A 344 -19.06 -18.68 11.77
C ILE A 344 -20.45 -19.27 11.96
N THR A 345 -20.53 -20.55 12.24
CA THR A 345 -21.76 -21.28 12.47
C THR A 345 -21.85 -21.71 13.92
N PHE A 346 -22.97 -21.43 14.53
CA PHE A 346 -23.38 -21.92 15.84
C PHE A 346 -24.46 -22.98 15.63
N ASP A 347 -24.24 -24.20 16.16
CA ASP A 347 -25.15 -25.30 16.03
C ASP A 347 -25.56 -25.83 17.40
N ILE A 348 -26.82 -25.63 17.76
CA ILE A 348 -27.44 -26.12 18.99
C ILE A 348 -28.09 -27.48 18.63
N PRO A 349 -27.51 -28.61 19.12
CA PRO A 349 -28.10 -29.91 18.87
C PRO A 349 -29.52 -29.96 19.45
N ARG A 350 -30.42 -30.73 18.80
CA ARG A 350 -31.78 -30.88 19.29
C ARG A 350 -31.78 -31.66 20.58
N VAL A 351 -32.31 -31.05 21.64
CA VAL A 351 -32.48 -31.67 22.97
C VAL A 351 -33.94 -31.70 23.35
N PRO A 352 -34.42 -32.72 24.12
CA PRO A 352 -35.79 -32.76 24.60
C PRO A 352 -36.14 -31.52 25.43
N ILE A 353 -37.27 -30.88 25.15
CA ILE A 353 -37.67 -29.66 25.88
C ILE A 353 -37.87 -29.90 27.36
N SER A 354 -38.24 -31.15 27.76
CA SER A 354 -38.40 -31.55 29.13
C SER A 354 -37.11 -31.56 29.95
N THR A 355 -35.94 -31.52 29.29
CA THR A 355 -34.62 -31.45 29.91
C THR A 355 -34.12 -30.04 30.06
N GLN A 356 -34.86 -29.03 29.63
CA GLN A 356 -34.43 -27.65 29.62
C GLN A 356 -35.40 -26.73 30.40
N GLN A 357 -34.87 -25.80 31.15
CA GLN A 357 -35.63 -24.75 31.81
C GLN A 357 -36.17 -23.77 30.76
N ALA A 358 -37.45 -23.43 30.86
CA ALA A 358 -38.04 -22.40 29.97
C ALA A 358 -37.53 -21.03 30.35
N GLY A 359 -37.03 -20.24 29.37
CA GLY A 359 -36.57 -18.87 29.61
C GLY A 359 -35.54 -18.41 28.61
N THR A 360 -34.75 -17.43 29.00
CA THR A 360 -33.67 -16.83 28.18
C THR A 360 -32.33 -17.41 28.58
N TYR A 361 -31.55 -17.76 27.56
CA TYR A 361 -30.17 -18.27 27.71
C TYR A 361 -29.21 -17.28 27.12
N PHE A 362 -28.08 -17.06 27.77
CA PHE A 362 -27.03 -16.13 27.39
C PHE A 362 -25.65 -16.77 27.53
N GLY A 363 -24.70 -16.38 26.67
CA GLY A 363 -23.31 -16.78 26.74
C GLY A 363 -22.44 -15.76 26.04
N GLU A 364 -21.17 -15.75 26.35
CA GLU A 364 -20.16 -14.93 25.73
C GLU A 364 -19.16 -15.80 24.97
N LEU A 365 -18.80 -15.34 23.77
CA LEU A 365 -17.83 -16.03 22.93
C LEU A 365 -16.76 -15.03 22.47
N GLN A 366 -15.52 -15.41 22.56
CA GLN A 366 -14.38 -14.64 22.07
C GLN A 366 -13.80 -15.33 20.83
N VAL A 367 -13.60 -14.57 19.76
CA VAL A 367 -12.87 -15.02 18.57
C VAL A 367 -11.56 -14.25 18.52
N GLU A 368 -10.46 -14.95 18.43
CA GLU A 368 -9.10 -14.41 18.33
C GLU A 368 -8.54 -14.72 16.94
N LEU A 369 -7.93 -13.73 16.30
CA LEU A 369 -7.24 -13.86 15.04
C LEU A 369 -5.73 -13.68 15.25
N ARG A 370 -4.93 -14.63 14.77
CA ARG A 370 -3.47 -14.55 14.74
C ARG A 370 -2.97 -14.62 13.31
N VAL A 371 -2.15 -13.66 12.93
CA VAL A 371 -1.45 -13.64 11.65
C VAL A 371 0.00 -14.07 11.89
N PRO A 372 0.60 -14.95 11.06
CA PRO A 372 1.99 -15.33 11.20
C PRO A 372 2.90 -14.11 11.05
N THR A 373 3.94 -14.03 11.90
CA THR A 373 4.89 -12.90 11.90
C THR A 373 5.95 -13.00 10.81
N THR A 374 6.11 -14.18 10.22
CA THR A 374 7.00 -14.41 9.08
C THR A 374 6.28 -14.00 7.81
N THR A 375 6.76 -12.93 7.18
CA THR A 375 6.44 -12.63 5.77
C THR A 375 6.93 -13.77 4.89
N PRO A 376 6.19 -14.15 3.85
CA PRO A 376 6.66 -15.15 2.88
C PRO A 376 7.97 -14.73 2.23
#